data_8d029cde48696f5e179f8615562f83aa
#
_entry.id   8d029cde48696f5e179f8615562f83aa
#
_cell.length_a   1.000
_cell.length_b   1.000
_cell.length_c   1.000
_cell.angle_alpha   90.00
_cell.angle_beta   90.00
_cell.angle_gamma   90.00
#
_symmetry.space_group_name_H-M   'P 1'
#
loop_
_entity.id
_entity.type
_entity.pdbx_description
1 polymer ?
#
loop_
_entity_poly.entity_id
_entity_poly.type
_entity_poly.pdbx_seq_one_letter_code
_entity_poly.pdbx_strand_id
1 'polypeptide(L)'
;MPSLVAYSFTSHHAIGTNKDALIHSTGERNMLTLRKSQERGHADHGWLKSQHSFSFANYYDPAHTGWGNLLVINEDRIAPGTGFGTHGHRDMEIISYVLSGELAHKDSMGNVKAIPPGDVQRMSAGTGVRHSEFNHAEGQHTHFLQIWIQPSRLGVVPGYEQKTIPAASKRGSLALVASPEGHGDAVSMNADAALYAGLFDGEEHAELSLNPSRKAYVHLIRGELSVNGHSLSSGDALRIENESQLVLSDGKDAEVLVFDLAA
;
A
#
# COMPACT_ATOMS: atom_id res chain seq x y z
N MET A 1 10.86 18.08 -19.96
CA MET A 1 10.21 17.28 -18.90
C MET A 1 9.52 16.11 -19.59
N PRO A 2 9.92 14.84 -19.37
CA PRO A 2 9.24 13.72 -19.99
C PRO A 2 7.87 13.53 -19.30
N SER A 3 6.84 13.43 -20.12
CA SER A 3 5.45 13.15 -19.75
C SER A 3 5.35 11.72 -19.22
N LEU A 4 4.87 11.54 -18.00
CA LEU A 4 4.44 10.23 -17.47
C LEU A 4 3.21 9.78 -18.27
N VAL A 5 3.37 8.71 -19.02
CA VAL A 5 2.34 8.13 -19.89
C VAL A 5 1.31 7.41 -19.00
N ALA A 6 0.03 7.70 -19.25
CA ALA A 6 -1.08 6.95 -18.66
C ALA A 6 -1.05 5.50 -19.17
N TYR A 7 -0.92 4.54 -18.26
CA TYR A 7 -1.00 3.12 -18.60
C TYR A 7 -2.45 2.64 -18.59
N SER A 8 -2.89 2.14 -19.74
CA SER A 8 -4.11 1.36 -19.89
C SER A 8 -3.71 -0.13 -19.85
N PHE A 9 -4.20 -0.86 -18.87
CA PHE A 9 -4.02 -2.31 -18.81
C PHE A 9 -5.08 -2.98 -19.70
N THR A 10 -4.64 -3.64 -20.78
CA THR A 10 -5.46 -4.56 -21.56
C THR A 10 -5.18 -5.98 -21.08
N SER A 11 -6.20 -6.63 -20.53
CA SER A 11 -6.14 -8.04 -20.15
C SER A 11 -6.19 -8.94 -21.38
N HIS A 12 -5.18 -9.77 -21.59
CA HIS A 12 -5.21 -10.86 -22.54
C HIS A 12 -5.58 -12.15 -21.81
N HIS A 13 -6.77 -12.69 -22.13
CA HIS A 13 -7.19 -14.03 -21.73
C HIS A 13 -6.62 -15.05 -22.72
N ALA A 14 -5.79 -15.95 -22.24
CA ALA A 14 -5.44 -17.17 -22.98
C ALA A 14 -6.23 -18.35 -22.37
N ILE A 15 -7.11 -18.94 -23.18
CA ILE A 15 -7.87 -20.15 -22.85
C ILE A 15 -7.01 -21.35 -23.25
N GLY A 16 -6.57 -22.12 -22.29
CA GLY A 16 -5.91 -23.41 -22.49
C GLY A 16 -6.65 -24.49 -21.71
N THR A 17 -7.38 -25.37 -22.44
CA THR A 17 -8.00 -26.58 -21.87
C THR A 17 -6.97 -27.69 -21.77
N ASN A 18 -6.76 -28.23 -20.57
CA ASN A 18 -6.27 -29.59 -20.44
C ASN A 18 -6.98 -30.32 -19.28
N LYS A 19 -7.67 -31.40 -19.63
CA LYS A 19 -8.32 -32.33 -18.71
C LYS A 19 -7.31 -33.41 -18.38
N ASP A 20 -6.93 -33.53 -17.12
CA ASP A 20 -6.62 -34.83 -16.51
C ASP A 20 -6.86 -34.71 -15.00
N ALA A 21 -7.87 -35.41 -14.54
CA ALA A 21 -8.30 -35.44 -13.16
C ALA A 21 -7.38 -36.42 -12.39
N LEU A 22 -6.51 -35.89 -11.56
CA LEU A 22 -5.90 -36.60 -10.45
C LEU A 22 -6.38 -35.93 -9.17
N ILE A 23 -7.30 -36.58 -8.46
CA ILE A 23 -7.72 -36.20 -7.12
C ILE A 23 -6.54 -36.44 -6.19
N HIS A 24 -5.76 -35.40 -5.94
CA HIS A 24 -4.90 -35.30 -4.78
C HIS A 24 -5.55 -34.34 -3.81
N SER A 25 -5.89 -34.82 -2.61
CA SER A 25 -6.18 -33.96 -1.48
C SER A 25 -4.92 -33.18 -1.14
N THR A 26 -4.73 -32.05 -1.80
CA THR A 26 -3.72 -31.07 -1.42
C THR A 26 -4.27 -30.34 -0.21
N GLY A 27 -3.85 -30.74 0.99
CA GLY A 27 -3.90 -29.84 2.12
C GLY A 27 -3.21 -28.54 1.68
N GLU A 28 -3.96 -27.47 1.59
CA GLU A 28 -3.43 -26.15 1.26
C GLU A 28 -2.35 -25.83 2.30
N ARG A 29 -1.10 -25.75 1.85
CA ARG A 29 0.01 -25.40 2.74
C ARG A 29 -0.06 -23.92 3.01
N ASN A 30 0.08 -23.54 4.26
CA ASN A 30 0.33 -22.15 4.64
C ASN A 30 1.51 -21.63 3.83
N MET A 31 1.33 -20.51 3.15
CA MET A 31 2.37 -19.94 2.31
C MET A 31 2.74 -18.55 2.80
N LEU A 32 3.94 -18.47 3.38
CA LEU A 32 4.57 -17.20 3.77
C LEU A 32 5.78 -16.98 2.87
N THR A 33 5.77 -15.90 2.10
CA THR A 33 6.86 -15.56 1.20
C THR A 33 7.45 -14.22 1.58
N LEU A 34 8.68 -14.27 2.11
CA LEU A 34 9.45 -13.08 2.47
C LEU A 34 10.01 -12.41 1.21
N ARG A 35 9.88 -11.10 1.13
CA ARG A 35 10.55 -10.25 0.16
C ARG A 35 11.46 -9.26 0.87
N LYS A 36 12.74 -9.32 0.59
CA LYS A 36 13.73 -8.42 1.18
C LYS A 36 13.67 -7.04 0.53
N SER A 37 13.94 -6.00 1.31
CA SER A 37 13.89 -4.61 0.85
C SER A 37 14.78 -4.32 -0.35
N GLN A 38 15.97 -4.94 -0.43
CA GLN A 38 16.91 -4.80 -1.54
C GLN A 38 16.45 -5.47 -2.84
N GLU A 39 15.41 -6.31 -2.81
CA GLU A 39 14.82 -6.95 -3.99
C GLU A 39 13.76 -6.08 -4.66
N ARG A 40 13.39 -4.96 -4.04
CA ARG A 40 12.43 -4.00 -4.61
C ARG A 40 13.02 -3.29 -5.81
N GLY A 41 12.17 -2.85 -6.74
CA GLY A 41 12.55 -1.95 -7.80
C GLY A 41 13.08 -0.62 -7.23
N HIS A 42 14.00 0.03 -7.96
CA HIS A 42 14.59 1.29 -7.56
C HIS A 42 14.59 2.30 -8.71
N ALA A 43 14.19 3.53 -8.42
CA ALA A 43 14.29 4.66 -9.34
C ALA A 43 14.88 5.89 -8.64
N ASP A 44 15.80 6.57 -9.31
CA ASP A 44 16.36 7.84 -8.87
C ASP A 44 16.30 8.85 -10.03
N HIS A 45 15.49 9.88 -9.85
CA HIS A 45 15.30 10.97 -10.81
C HIS A 45 15.95 12.28 -10.33
N GLY A 46 16.80 12.22 -9.31
CA GLY A 46 17.42 13.36 -8.65
C GLY A 46 16.46 14.02 -7.64
N TRP A 47 15.29 14.46 -8.08
CA TRP A 47 14.26 15.05 -7.22
C TRP A 47 13.38 14.02 -6.49
N LEU A 48 13.29 12.81 -7.04
CA LEU A 48 12.52 11.68 -6.50
C LEU A 48 13.43 10.47 -6.37
N LYS A 49 13.48 9.89 -5.18
CA LYS A 49 13.98 8.52 -4.95
C LYS A 49 12.81 7.65 -4.58
N SER A 50 12.62 6.56 -5.33
CA SER A 50 11.47 5.67 -5.18
C SER A 50 11.90 4.21 -5.11
N GLN A 51 11.26 3.43 -4.22
CA GLN A 51 11.42 1.99 -4.15
C GLN A 51 10.07 1.32 -4.40
N HIS A 52 10.04 0.39 -5.34
CA HIS A 52 8.80 -0.22 -5.82
C HIS A 52 8.66 -1.65 -5.29
N SER A 53 7.62 -1.91 -4.49
CA SER A 53 7.30 -3.27 -4.04
C SER A 53 6.72 -4.14 -5.15
N PHE A 54 6.12 -3.53 -6.15
CA PHE A 54 5.55 -4.20 -7.34
C PHE A 54 6.02 -3.52 -8.61
N SER A 55 5.78 -4.16 -9.75
CA SER A 55 6.08 -3.57 -11.07
C SER A 55 5.38 -2.23 -11.23
N PHE A 56 6.15 -1.20 -11.54
CA PHE A 56 5.66 0.17 -11.66
C PHE A 56 6.56 0.97 -12.61
N ALA A 57 5.97 1.79 -13.46
CA ALA A 57 6.67 2.62 -14.44
C ALA A 57 7.65 1.79 -15.31
N ASN A 58 8.95 2.04 -15.20
CA ASN A 58 9.99 1.34 -15.96
C ASN A 58 10.52 0.07 -15.24
N TYR A 59 10.11 -0.17 -14.01
CA TYR A 59 10.45 -1.37 -13.27
C TYR A 59 9.44 -2.48 -13.57
N TYR A 60 9.91 -3.61 -14.06
CA TYR A 60 9.07 -4.78 -14.32
C TYR A 60 9.70 -6.05 -13.76
N ASP A 61 8.95 -6.70 -12.88
CA ASP A 61 9.26 -8.02 -12.32
C ASP A 61 8.00 -8.88 -12.40
N PRO A 62 7.98 -9.93 -13.24
CA PRO A 62 6.79 -10.77 -13.44
C PRO A 62 6.36 -11.53 -12.17
N ALA A 63 7.27 -11.74 -11.21
CA ALA A 63 6.95 -12.35 -9.93
C ALA A 63 6.30 -11.35 -8.95
N HIS A 64 6.34 -10.06 -9.27
CA HIS A 64 5.91 -8.97 -8.41
C HIS A 64 5.08 -7.93 -9.17
N THR A 65 3.94 -8.33 -9.72
CA THR A 65 3.00 -7.45 -10.44
C THR A 65 1.84 -6.96 -9.57
N GLY A 66 1.72 -7.47 -8.36
CA GLY A 66 0.69 -7.19 -7.36
C GLY A 66 0.52 -8.36 -6.39
N TRP A 67 -0.40 -8.21 -5.43
CA TRP A 67 -0.80 -9.25 -4.49
C TRP A 67 -2.28 -9.12 -4.14
N GLY A 68 -3.13 -10.06 -4.57
CA GLY A 68 -4.57 -9.85 -4.56
C GLY A 68 -4.93 -8.59 -5.36
N ASN A 69 -5.74 -7.74 -4.78
CA ASN A 69 -6.10 -6.45 -5.37
C ASN A 69 -5.16 -5.28 -5.00
N LEU A 70 -4.05 -5.53 -4.29
CA LEU A 70 -2.97 -4.56 -4.03
C LEU A 70 -2.01 -4.51 -5.22
N LEU A 71 -1.91 -3.37 -5.89
CA LEU A 71 -1.15 -3.23 -7.13
C LEU A 71 0.15 -2.43 -6.97
N VAL A 72 0.17 -1.46 -6.06
CA VAL A 72 1.34 -0.57 -5.87
C VAL A 72 1.59 -0.33 -4.39
N ILE A 73 2.85 -0.44 -3.99
CA ILE A 73 3.43 0.23 -2.83
C ILE A 73 4.75 0.83 -3.31
N ASN A 74 4.76 2.13 -3.48
CA ASN A 74 5.98 2.90 -3.73
C ASN A 74 6.36 3.65 -2.46
N GLU A 75 7.61 3.51 -2.05
CA GLU A 75 8.20 4.30 -0.97
C GLU A 75 8.99 5.43 -1.59
N ASP A 76 8.44 6.65 -1.47
CA ASP A 76 8.89 7.83 -2.18
C ASP A 76 9.52 8.87 -1.24
N ARG A 77 10.65 9.42 -1.69
CA ARG A 77 11.28 10.58 -1.07
C ARG A 77 11.42 11.68 -2.09
N ILE A 78 10.67 12.77 -1.88
CA ILE A 78 10.60 13.93 -2.76
C ILE A 78 11.46 15.06 -2.19
N ALA A 79 12.35 15.64 -3.01
CA ALA A 79 13.18 16.77 -2.64
C ALA A 79 12.34 18.04 -2.39
N PRO A 80 12.83 18.99 -1.56
CA PRO A 80 12.14 20.25 -1.29
C PRO A 80 11.76 21.01 -2.58
N GLY A 81 10.54 21.55 -2.62
CA GLY A 81 10.05 22.37 -3.74
C GLY A 81 9.81 21.62 -5.04
N THR A 82 9.82 20.29 -5.01
CA THR A 82 9.57 19.42 -6.17
C THR A 82 8.36 18.51 -5.95
N GLY A 83 7.96 17.76 -6.96
CA GLY A 83 6.84 16.85 -6.87
C GLY A 83 6.34 16.36 -8.23
N PHE A 84 5.23 15.62 -8.18
CA PHE A 84 4.55 15.11 -9.36
C PHE A 84 3.63 16.19 -9.95
N GLY A 85 3.93 16.60 -11.18
CA GLY A 85 3.07 17.50 -11.95
C GLY A 85 1.69 16.90 -12.20
N THR A 86 0.74 17.70 -12.69
CA THR A 86 -0.63 17.27 -12.94
C THR A 86 -0.70 16.09 -13.89
N HIS A 87 -1.23 14.96 -13.41
CA HIS A 87 -1.44 13.73 -14.15
C HIS A 87 -2.82 13.13 -13.82
N GLY A 88 -3.25 12.14 -14.57
CA GLY A 88 -4.60 11.57 -14.45
C GLY A 88 -4.61 10.15 -13.98
N HIS A 89 -5.69 9.79 -13.26
CA HIS A 89 -6.01 8.42 -12.84
C HIS A 89 -7.47 8.11 -13.17
N ARG A 90 -7.74 6.82 -13.34
CA ARG A 90 -9.08 6.29 -13.53
C ARG A 90 -9.16 4.92 -12.84
N ASP A 91 -10.33 4.64 -12.23
CA ASP A 91 -10.65 3.34 -11.67
C ASP A 91 -9.53 2.77 -10.76
N MET A 92 -9.11 3.58 -9.77
CA MET A 92 -8.08 3.22 -8.80
C MET A 92 -8.38 3.87 -7.45
N GLU A 93 -8.18 3.12 -6.37
CA GLU A 93 -8.12 3.64 -5.01
C GLU A 93 -6.65 3.95 -4.70
N ILE A 94 -6.35 5.22 -4.44
CA ILE A 94 -5.00 5.73 -4.21
C ILE A 94 -4.92 6.24 -2.78
N ILE A 95 -3.97 5.72 -2.02
CA ILE A 95 -3.75 6.08 -0.62
C ILE A 95 -2.34 6.63 -0.47
N SER A 96 -2.23 7.81 0.15
CA SER A 96 -0.96 8.39 0.58
C SER A 96 -0.83 8.28 2.10
N TYR A 97 0.25 7.65 2.56
CA TYR A 97 0.61 7.49 3.97
C TYR A 97 1.93 8.22 4.22
N VAL A 98 1.86 9.40 4.87
CA VAL A 98 3.02 10.28 5.05
C VAL A 98 3.79 9.92 6.31
N LEU A 99 5.10 9.72 6.17
CA LEU A 99 6.02 9.30 7.24
C LEU A 99 6.80 10.48 7.83
N SER A 100 7.23 11.43 6.96
CA SER A 100 7.91 12.64 7.39
C SER A 100 7.80 13.73 6.32
N GLY A 101 8.02 14.98 6.71
CA GLY A 101 7.79 16.12 5.83
C GLY A 101 6.32 16.46 5.74
N GLU A 102 5.86 16.95 4.61
CA GLU A 102 4.47 17.28 4.32
C GLU A 102 4.20 17.15 2.81
N LEU A 103 3.18 16.38 2.44
CA LEU A 103 2.77 16.22 1.05
C LEU A 103 1.61 17.17 0.75
N ALA A 104 1.76 18.04 -0.26
CA ALA A 104 0.66 18.88 -0.76
C ALA A 104 -0.05 18.16 -1.91
N HIS A 105 -1.37 18.06 -1.83
CA HIS A 105 -2.24 17.49 -2.84
C HIS A 105 -3.14 18.57 -3.44
N LYS A 106 -3.32 18.54 -4.77
CA LYS A 106 -4.31 19.36 -5.49
C LYS A 106 -4.93 18.50 -6.59
N ASP A 107 -6.27 18.54 -6.70
CA ASP A 107 -7.00 17.76 -7.71
C ASP A 107 -8.06 18.56 -8.49
N SER A 108 -8.60 17.90 -9.53
CA SER A 108 -9.64 18.45 -10.41
C SER A 108 -11.02 18.49 -9.77
N MET A 109 -11.21 17.95 -8.56
CA MET A 109 -12.44 18.07 -7.77
C MET A 109 -12.44 19.36 -6.93
N GLY A 110 -11.31 20.09 -6.87
CA GLY A 110 -11.15 21.33 -6.13
C GLY A 110 -10.51 21.16 -4.74
N ASN A 111 -10.04 19.95 -4.40
CA ASN A 111 -9.30 19.76 -3.16
C ASN A 111 -7.90 20.37 -3.29
N VAL A 112 -7.50 21.11 -2.27
CA VAL A 112 -6.13 21.60 -2.05
C VAL A 112 -5.83 21.37 -0.59
N LYS A 113 -4.98 20.42 -0.29
CA LYS A 113 -4.72 19.92 1.06
C LYS A 113 -3.24 19.71 1.30
N ALA A 114 -2.81 19.93 2.55
CA ALA A 114 -1.56 19.43 3.09
C ALA A 114 -1.83 18.12 3.84
N ILE A 115 -0.95 17.16 3.70
CA ILE A 115 -1.01 15.84 4.32
C ILE A 115 0.24 15.70 5.19
N PRO A 116 0.17 16.05 6.49
CA PRO A 116 1.28 15.90 7.41
C PRO A 116 1.45 14.43 7.84
N PRO A 117 2.57 14.08 8.52
CA PRO A 117 2.75 12.78 9.15
C PRO A 117 1.63 12.46 10.13
N GLY A 118 1.15 11.22 10.07
CA GLY A 118 0.00 10.76 10.86
C GLY A 118 -1.34 10.89 10.15
N ASP A 119 -1.41 11.67 9.07
CA ASP A 119 -2.59 11.69 8.21
C ASP A 119 -2.50 10.59 7.14
N VAL A 120 -3.67 10.08 6.81
CA VAL A 120 -3.90 9.19 5.68
C VAL A 120 -4.88 9.85 4.72
N GLN A 121 -4.49 9.92 3.47
CA GLN A 121 -5.32 10.44 2.39
C GLN A 121 -5.73 9.31 1.46
N ARG A 122 -6.99 9.29 1.08
CA ARG A 122 -7.51 8.42 0.02
C ARG A 122 -8.14 9.27 -1.08
N MET A 123 -7.75 8.99 -2.32
CA MET A 123 -8.38 9.50 -3.53
C MET A 123 -8.96 8.34 -4.34
N SER A 124 -10.29 8.29 -4.51
CA SER A 124 -10.95 7.39 -5.46
C SER A 124 -10.93 8.04 -6.83
N ALA A 125 -10.24 7.43 -7.79
CA ALA A 125 -10.13 8.01 -9.13
C ALA A 125 -11.42 7.85 -9.96
N GLY A 126 -12.16 6.76 -9.77
CA GLY A 126 -13.47 6.51 -10.39
C GLY A 126 -13.51 6.82 -11.89
N THR A 127 -14.48 7.60 -12.34
CA THR A 127 -14.64 7.99 -13.75
C THR A 127 -13.49 8.83 -14.31
N GLY A 128 -12.59 9.31 -13.45
CA GLY A 128 -11.38 10.03 -13.82
C GLY A 128 -11.14 11.25 -12.93
N VAL A 129 -9.90 11.41 -12.49
CA VAL A 129 -9.41 12.56 -11.73
C VAL A 129 -8.05 12.96 -12.25
N ARG A 130 -7.72 14.24 -12.18
CA ARG A 130 -6.36 14.75 -12.40
C ARG A 130 -5.88 15.37 -11.11
N HIS A 131 -4.65 15.05 -10.71
CA HIS A 131 -4.06 15.62 -9.50
C HIS A 131 -2.56 15.90 -9.64
N SER A 132 -2.03 16.60 -8.67
CA SER A 132 -0.61 16.85 -8.49
C SER A 132 -0.25 16.69 -7.02
N GLU A 133 0.98 16.26 -6.76
CA GLU A 133 1.50 16.03 -5.41
C GLU A 133 2.90 16.65 -5.30
N PHE A 134 3.08 17.52 -4.33
CA PHE A 134 4.33 18.26 -4.14
C PHE A 134 4.83 18.16 -2.70
N ASN A 135 6.14 18.20 -2.54
CA ASN A 135 6.74 18.41 -1.24
C ASN A 135 6.48 19.85 -0.77
N HIS A 136 5.69 19.98 0.29
CA HIS A 136 5.36 21.26 0.92
C HIS A 136 6.21 21.56 2.17
N ALA A 137 7.02 20.59 2.62
CA ALA A 137 7.90 20.76 3.77
C ALA A 137 9.10 21.64 3.40
N GLU A 138 9.27 22.74 4.14
CA GLU A 138 10.36 23.68 3.89
C GLU A 138 11.72 23.05 4.22
N GLY A 139 12.64 23.03 3.25
CA GLY A 139 14.03 22.63 3.42
C GLY A 139 14.28 21.15 3.72
N GLN A 140 13.27 20.29 3.71
CA GLN A 140 13.40 18.85 3.99
C GLN A 140 12.70 17.98 2.95
N HIS A 141 13.13 16.72 2.83
CA HIS A 141 12.46 15.76 1.99
C HIS A 141 11.12 15.34 2.59
N THR A 142 10.10 15.16 1.75
CA THR A 142 8.88 14.46 2.13
C THR A 142 9.04 12.98 1.83
N HIS A 143 8.80 12.14 2.83
CA HIS A 143 8.85 10.69 2.77
C HIS A 143 7.46 10.11 3.00
N PHE A 144 6.96 9.33 2.06
CA PHE A 144 5.61 8.75 2.13
C PHE A 144 5.52 7.44 1.35
N LEU A 145 4.46 6.68 1.61
CA LEU A 145 4.07 5.53 0.80
C LEU A 145 2.89 5.92 -0.10
N GLN A 146 3.04 5.64 -1.40
CA GLN A 146 1.97 5.69 -2.38
C GLN A 146 1.46 4.27 -2.58
N ILE A 147 0.17 4.04 -2.28
CA ILE A 147 -0.46 2.72 -2.29
C ILE A 147 -1.63 2.74 -3.27
N TRP A 148 -1.69 1.75 -4.19
CA TRP A 148 -2.81 1.62 -5.11
C TRP A 148 -3.49 0.28 -4.92
N ILE A 149 -4.82 0.34 -4.74
CA ILE A 149 -5.68 -0.84 -4.58
C ILE A 149 -6.73 -0.81 -5.70
N GLN A 150 -6.91 -1.96 -6.36
CA GLN A 150 -7.92 -2.10 -7.41
C GLN A 150 -9.31 -1.99 -6.80
N PRO A 151 -10.18 -1.12 -7.33
CA PRO A 151 -11.53 -0.96 -6.80
C PRO A 151 -12.43 -2.16 -7.12
N SER A 152 -13.41 -2.42 -6.26
CA SER A 152 -14.44 -3.46 -6.46
C SER A 152 -15.44 -3.09 -7.55
N ARG A 153 -15.58 -1.80 -7.87
CA ARG A 153 -16.46 -1.27 -8.92
C ARG A 153 -15.75 -0.20 -9.71
N LEU A 154 -15.89 -0.28 -11.04
CA LEU A 154 -15.39 0.73 -11.96
C LEU A 154 -16.41 1.87 -12.15
N GLY A 155 -15.91 3.03 -12.57
CA GLY A 155 -16.75 4.17 -12.95
C GLY A 155 -17.48 4.82 -11.77
N VAL A 156 -17.03 4.63 -10.54
CA VAL A 156 -17.58 5.34 -9.37
C VAL A 156 -17.33 6.85 -9.48
N VAL A 157 -18.09 7.65 -8.74
CA VAL A 157 -17.84 9.08 -8.65
C VAL A 157 -16.48 9.30 -7.97
N PRO A 158 -15.59 10.13 -8.53
CA PRO A 158 -14.33 10.47 -7.88
C PRO A 158 -14.56 11.08 -6.50
N GLY A 159 -13.67 10.77 -5.55
CA GLY A 159 -13.80 11.20 -4.18
C GLY A 159 -12.47 11.41 -3.47
N TYR A 160 -12.49 12.21 -2.44
CA TYR A 160 -11.33 12.52 -1.59
C TYR A 160 -11.73 12.41 -0.12
N GLU A 161 -10.89 11.77 0.67
CA GLU A 161 -11.01 11.73 2.13
C GLU A 161 -9.62 11.77 2.76
N GLN A 162 -9.50 12.49 3.88
CA GLN A 162 -8.26 12.60 4.66
C GLN A 162 -8.62 12.59 6.13
N LYS A 163 -7.93 11.74 6.90
CA LYS A 163 -8.10 11.63 8.35
C LYS A 163 -6.77 11.47 9.04
N THR A 164 -6.70 11.97 10.28
CA THR A 164 -5.55 11.76 11.16
C THR A 164 -5.73 10.44 11.91
N ILE A 165 -4.73 9.56 11.84
CA ILE A 165 -4.66 8.33 12.63
C ILE A 165 -3.73 8.56 13.83
N PRO A 166 -4.27 8.68 15.04
CA PRO A 166 -3.46 8.98 16.22
C PRO A 166 -2.36 7.92 16.44
N ALA A 167 -1.14 8.36 16.77
CA ALA A 167 -0.06 7.43 17.08
C ALA A 167 -0.42 6.50 18.26
N ALA A 168 -1.20 6.99 19.21
CA ALA A 168 -1.66 6.21 20.35
C ALA A 168 -2.55 5.03 19.96
N SER A 169 -3.34 5.16 18.90
CA SER A 169 -4.18 4.05 18.42
C SER A 169 -3.39 2.96 17.66
N LYS A 170 -2.17 3.28 17.22
CA LYS A 170 -1.26 2.35 16.55
C LYS A 170 -0.28 1.66 17.50
N ARG A 171 -0.07 2.20 18.71
CA ARG A 171 0.94 1.72 19.66
C ARG A 171 0.52 0.39 20.29
N GLY A 172 1.33 -0.67 20.06
CA GLY A 172 1.08 -2.02 20.53
C GLY A 172 -0.21 -2.64 19.98
N SER A 173 -0.70 -2.12 18.84
CA SER A 173 -1.97 -2.57 18.23
C SER A 173 -1.98 -2.30 16.72
N LEU A 174 -2.96 -2.88 16.03
CA LEU A 174 -3.25 -2.60 14.63
C LEU A 174 -4.46 -1.67 14.52
N ALA A 175 -4.22 -0.38 14.25
CA ALA A 175 -5.28 0.57 13.97
C ALA A 175 -5.78 0.42 12.54
N LEU A 176 -7.10 0.33 12.34
CA LEU A 176 -7.70 0.38 11.00
C LEU A 176 -7.46 1.76 10.39
N VAL A 177 -6.91 1.78 9.17
CA VAL A 177 -6.52 2.99 8.44
C VAL A 177 -7.44 3.26 7.26
N ALA A 178 -7.82 2.19 6.54
CA ALA A 178 -8.75 2.26 5.42
C ALA A 178 -9.57 0.96 5.31
N SER A 179 -10.84 1.08 4.98
CA SER A 179 -11.74 -0.06 4.72
C SER A 179 -12.91 0.36 3.82
N PRO A 180 -13.73 -0.57 3.32
CA PRO A 180 -14.91 -0.21 2.52
C PRO A 180 -15.83 0.80 3.19
N GLU A 181 -16.09 0.65 4.50
CA GLU A 181 -17.00 1.50 5.27
C GLU A 181 -16.31 2.69 5.98
N GLY A 182 -15.00 2.63 6.19
CA GLY A 182 -14.25 3.69 6.85
C GLY A 182 -14.68 3.92 8.30
N HIS A 183 -14.62 2.93 9.16
CA HIS A 183 -15.04 3.06 10.56
C HIS A 183 -14.05 3.89 11.40
N GLY A 184 -14.60 4.70 12.31
CA GLY A 184 -13.81 5.52 13.24
C GLY A 184 -12.90 6.50 12.49
N ASP A 185 -11.60 6.45 12.79
CA ASP A 185 -10.59 7.30 12.15
C ASP A 185 -10.12 6.75 10.78
N ALA A 186 -10.60 5.58 10.34
CA ALA A 186 -10.26 5.03 9.04
C ALA A 186 -10.95 5.77 7.89
N VAL A 187 -10.26 5.96 6.77
CA VAL A 187 -10.87 6.47 5.54
C VAL A 187 -11.66 5.36 4.85
N SER A 188 -12.72 5.75 4.15
CA SER A 188 -13.49 4.81 3.31
C SER A 188 -12.81 4.58 1.96
N MET A 189 -12.99 3.41 1.33
CA MET A 189 -12.49 3.14 -0.03
C MET A 189 -13.44 2.20 -0.78
N ASN A 190 -13.46 2.29 -2.12
CA ASN A 190 -14.30 1.44 -2.98
C ASN A 190 -13.58 0.12 -3.35
N ALA A 191 -12.89 -0.51 -2.42
CA ALA A 191 -12.14 -1.75 -2.66
C ALA A 191 -12.43 -2.77 -1.57
N ASP A 192 -12.49 -4.05 -1.94
CA ASP A 192 -12.58 -5.16 -0.99
C ASP A 192 -11.21 -5.41 -0.36
N ALA A 193 -10.82 -4.52 0.52
CA ALA A 193 -9.57 -4.58 1.27
C ALA A 193 -9.71 -3.84 2.61
N ALA A 194 -8.86 -4.20 3.57
CA ALA A 194 -8.64 -3.44 4.79
C ALA A 194 -7.15 -3.16 4.97
N LEU A 195 -6.82 -1.94 5.34
CA LEU A 195 -5.47 -1.50 5.65
C LEU A 195 -5.38 -1.15 7.13
N TYR A 196 -4.39 -1.72 7.79
CA TYR A 196 -4.05 -1.45 9.19
C TYR A 196 -2.64 -0.87 9.28
N ALA A 197 -2.41 -0.04 10.31
CA ALA A 197 -1.08 0.44 10.67
C ALA A 197 -0.80 0.15 12.15
N GLY A 198 0.45 -0.22 12.47
CA GLY A 198 0.89 -0.50 13.83
C GLY A 198 2.27 0.08 14.12
N LEU A 199 2.48 0.40 15.42
CA LEU A 199 3.76 0.82 15.98
C LEU A 199 4.10 -0.15 17.12
N PHE A 200 5.28 -0.79 17.05
CA PHE A 200 5.68 -1.81 18.02
C PHE A 200 7.10 -1.57 18.52
N ASP A 201 7.27 -1.68 19.83
CA ASP A 201 8.58 -1.63 20.48
C ASP A 201 8.59 -2.52 21.73
N GLY A 202 9.73 -3.20 21.97
CA GLY A 202 9.91 -4.07 23.13
C GLY A 202 8.93 -5.26 23.15
N GLU A 203 8.15 -5.40 24.23
CA GLU A 203 7.22 -6.50 24.44
C GLU A 203 5.84 -6.28 23.80
N GLU A 204 5.64 -5.16 23.08
CA GLU A 204 4.39 -4.89 22.40
C GLU A 204 4.12 -5.94 21.31
N HIS A 205 2.88 -6.43 21.24
CA HIS A 205 2.45 -7.43 20.28
C HIS A 205 1.00 -7.20 19.85
N ALA A 206 0.65 -7.73 18.70
CA ALA A 206 -0.73 -7.72 18.22
C ALA A 206 -1.03 -8.99 17.41
N GLU A 207 -2.32 -9.34 17.40
CA GLU A 207 -2.85 -10.44 16.61
C GLU A 207 -3.98 -9.93 15.72
N LEU A 208 -4.06 -10.45 14.51
CA LEU A 208 -5.16 -10.19 13.57
C LEU A 208 -5.69 -11.54 13.06
N SER A 209 -6.99 -11.78 13.22
CA SER A 209 -7.65 -12.92 12.60
C SER A 209 -7.73 -12.70 11.09
N LEU A 210 -7.26 -13.67 10.31
CA LEU A 210 -7.29 -13.67 8.86
C LEU A 210 -8.34 -14.66 8.35
N ASN A 211 -8.93 -14.36 7.21
CA ASN A 211 -9.71 -15.34 6.47
C ASN A 211 -8.76 -16.09 5.50
N PRO A 212 -8.57 -17.42 5.64
CA PRO A 212 -7.65 -18.19 4.80
C PRO A 212 -7.95 -18.11 3.28
N SER A 213 -9.19 -17.76 2.89
CA SER A 213 -9.55 -17.56 1.49
C SER A 213 -9.14 -16.19 0.92
N ARG A 214 -8.63 -15.31 1.77
CA ARG A 214 -8.12 -13.97 1.39
C ARG A 214 -6.59 -13.98 1.38
N LYS A 215 -6.02 -12.92 0.87
CA LYS A 215 -4.58 -12.68 0.89
C LYS A 215 -4.23 -11.61 1.91
N ALA A 216 -3.11 -11.78 2.62
CA ALA A 216 -2.57 -10.70 3.41
C ALA A 216 -1.17 -10.30 2.92
N TYR A 217 -0.84 -9.02 3.14
CA TYR A 217 0.47 -8.46 2.83
C TYR A 217 0.93 -7.62 4.01
N VAL A 218 2.11 -7.89 4.52
CA VAL A 218 2.73 -7.10 5.60
C VAL A 218 3.90 -6.36 5.02
N HIS A 219 3.95 -5.04 5.19
CA HIS A 219 5.06 -4.18 4.78
C HIS A 219 5.64 -3.49 6.01
N LEU A 220 6.86 -3.84 6.37
CA LEU A 220 7.57 -3.17 7.47
C LEU A 220 8.24 -1.89 6.94
N ILE A 221 7.71 -0.74 7.33
CA ILE A 221 8.19 0.56 6.88
C ILE A 221 9.56 0.87 7.48
N ARG A 222 9.70 0.66 8.80
CA ARG A 222 10.94 0.92 9.54
C ARG A 222 11.07 0.01 10.75
N GLY A 223 12.29 -0.06 11.30
CA GLY A 223 12.61 -0.86 12.45
C GLY A 223 12.81 -2.33 12.15
N GLU A 224 12.60 -3.16 13.16
CA GLU A 224 12.61 -4.61 13.10
C GLU A 224 11.31 -5.15 13.69
N LEU A 225 10.79 -6.26 13.16
CA LEU A 225 9.55 -6.88 13.62
C LEU A 225 9.54 -8.38 13.30
N SER A 226 9.05 -9.18 14.21
CA SER A 226 8.70 -10.59 13.95
C SER A 226 7.25 -10.67 13.46
N VAL A 227 7.03 -11.36 12.36
CA VAL A 227 5.71 -11.58 11.76
C VAL A 227 5.51 -13.07 11.52
N ASN A 228 4.61 -13.73 12.24
CA ASN A 228 4.44 -15.20 12.24
C ASN A 228 5.78 -15.93 12.35
N GLY A 229 6.69 -15.46 13.24
CA GLY A 229 8.02 -16.03 13.44
C GLY A 229 9.07 -15.70 12.38
N HIS A 230 8.74 -14.90 11.36
CA HIS A 230 9.69 -14.39 10.37
C HIS A 230 10.20 -13.01 10.78
N SER A 231 11.52 -12.86 10.89
CA SER A 231 12.16 -11.57 11.18
C SER A 231 12.20 -10.69 9.95
N LEU A 232 11.59 -9.51 10.03
CA LEU A 232 11.60 -8.46 9.02
C LEU A 232 12.46 -7.30 9.49
N SER A 233 13.13 -6.65 8.55
CA SER A 233 13.84 -5.37 8.70
C SER A 233 13.20 -4.31 7.81
N SER A 234 13.54 -3.04 8.04
CA SER A 234 12.98 -1.88 7.30
C SER A 234 12.89 -2.12 5.79
N GLY A 235 11.71 -1.96 5.22
CA GLY A 235 11.39 -2.14 3.81
C GLY A 235 11.15 -3.59 3.39
N ASP A 236 11.33 -4.58 4.26
CA ASP A 236 10.96 -5.97 4.00
C ASP A 236 9.43 -6.12 3.97
N ALA A 237 8.98 -7.16 3.27
CA ALA A 237 7.57 -7.50 3.22
C ALA A 237 7.33 -9.00 3.30
N LEU A 238 6.13 -9.40 3.75
CA LEU A 238 5.70 -10.79 3.82
C LEU A 238 4.36 -10.95 3.08
N ARG A 239 4.32 -11.82 2.08
CA ARG A 239 3.09 -12.31 1.43
C ARG A 239 2.55 -13.48 2.23
N ILE A 240 1.24 -13.49 2.46
CA ILE A 240 0.58 -14.48 3.31
C ILE A 240 -0.65 -15.01 2.59
N GLU A 241 -0.74 -16.33 2.47
CA GLU A 241 -1.90 -17.07 1.95
C GLU A 241 -2.20 -18.27 2.84
N ASN A 242 -3.47 -18.64 2.92
CA ASN A 242 -3.97 -19.80 3.67
C ASN A 242 -3.65 -19.77 5.16
N GLU A 243 -3.50 -18.58 5.73
CA GLU A 243 -3.31 -18.38 7.16
C GLU A 243 -4.59 -17.88 7.81
N SER A 244 -4.85 -18.35 9.03
CA SER A 244 -6.01 -17.93 9.83
C SER A 244 -5.66 -16.84 10.84
N GLN A 245 -4.38 -16.59 11.06
CA GLN A 245 -3.91 -15.63 12.07
C GLN A 245 -2.59 -14.97 11.64
N LEU A 246 -2.50 -13.68 11.93
CA LEU A 246 -1.28 -12.89 11.86
C LEU A 246 -0.87 -12.53 13.28
N VAL A 247 0.39 -12.78 13.63
CA VAL A 247 1.00 -12.43 14.92
C VAL A 247 2.20 -11.52 14.67
N LEU A 248 2.20 -10.36 15.34
CA LEU A 248 3.28 -9.39 15.31
C LEU A 248 3.90 -9.27 16.70
N SER A 249 5.22 -9.39 16.82
CA SER A 249 5.97 -9.35 18.10
C SER A 249 7.39 -8.89 17.89
N ASP A 250 8.13 -8.72 19.00
CA ASP A 250 9.56 -8.43 19.03
C ASP A 250 9.94 -7.18 18.23
N GLY A 251 9.10 -6.14 18.30
CA GLY A 251 9.31 -4.89 17.62
C GLY A 251 10.50 -4.11 18.17
N LYS A 252 11.26 -3.43 17.28
CA LYS A 252 12.27 -2.44 17.64
C LYS A 252 12.04 -1.21 16.77
N ASP A 253 11.49 -0.15 17.34
CA ASP A 253 11.09 1.07 16.62
C ASP A 253 10.32 0.75 15.34
N ALA A 254 9.49 -0.29 15.36
CA ALA A 254 8.80 -0.81 14.19
C ALA A 254 7.57 0.03 13.83
N GLU A 255 7.43 0.35 12.54
CA GLU A 255 6.19 0.84 11.94
C GLU A 255 5.83 -0.08 10.77
N VAL A 256 4.61 -0.60 10.80
CA VAL A 256 4.15 -1.64 9.87
C VAL A 256 2.79 -1.31 9.28
N LEU A 257 2.61 -1.64 8.00
CA LEU A 257 1.30 -1.72 7.35
C LEU A 257 0.92 -3.18 7.14
N VAL A 258 -0.34 -3.50 7.43
CA VAL A 258 -0.94 -4.81 7.19
C VAL A 258 -2.15 -4.63 6.28
N PHE A 259 -2.17 -5.38 5.19
CA PHE A 259 -3.24 -5.40 4.21
C PHE A 259 -3.97 -6.72 4.29
N ASP A 260 -5.28 -6.70 4.44
CA ASP A 260 -6.20 -7.82 4.21
C ASP A 260 -6.92 -7.59 2.87
N LEU A 261 -6.72 -8.48 1.91
CA LEU A 261 -6.98 -8.25 0.50
C LEU A 261 -7.93 -9.31 -0.08
N ALA A 262 -8.72 -8.93 -1.07
CA ALA A 262 -9.37 -9.89 -1.94
C ALA A 262 -8.32 -10.76 -2.65
N ALA A 263 -8.63 -12.06 -2.82
CA ALA A 263 -7.74 -13.06 -3.43
C ALA A 263 -7.53 -12.83 -4.94
#